data_02336251d67fb4b892628eba18d9fad0
#
_entry.id   02336251d67fb4b892628eba18d9fad0
#
_cell.length_a   1.000
_cell.length_b   1.000
_cell.length_c   1.000
_cell.angle_alpha   90.00
_cell.angle_beta   90.00
_cell.angle_gamma   90.00
#
_symmetry.space_group_name_H-M   'P 1'
#
loop_
_entity.id
_entity.type
_entity.pdbx_description
1 polymer ?
#
loop_
_entity_poly.entity_id
_entity_poly.type
_entity_poly.pdbx_seq_one_letter_code
_entity_poly.pdbx_strand_id
1 'polypeptide(L)'
;MNKKYNGYTNYPTWRVNADIIGEIDFTECDYEITADYLQEIVEEIVLHTGVHIERGLAFDYARSFLAEVNYFELAKLINEELEHENR
;
A
#
# COMPACT_ATOMS: atom_id res chain seq x y z
N MET A 1 -17.97 8.49 -12.20
CA MET A 1 -17.72 9.48 -11.20
C MET A 1 -16.71 8.99 -10.17
N ASN A 2 -15.63 9.72 -10.04
CA ASN A 2 -14.58 9.30 -9.14
C ASN A 2 -14.86 9.75 -7.73
N LYS A 3 -15.24 8.81 -6.90
CA LYS A 3 -15.45 9.12 -5.51
C LYS A 3 -14.19 8.82 -4.75
N LYS A 4 -13.53 9.85 -4.29
CA LYS A 4 -12.39 9.67 -3.43
C LYS A 4 -12.85 9.27 -2.05
N TYR A 5 -12.03 8.49 -1.38
CA TYR A 5 -12.32 8.06 -0.03
C TYR A 5 -11.31 8.69 0.91
N ASN A 6 -11.77 9.56 1.78
CA ASN A 6 -10.91 10.27 2.75
C ASN A 6 -9.69 10.91 2.08
N GLY A 7 -9.87 11.42 0.87
CA GLY A 7 -8.79 12.07 0.15
C GLY A 7 -7.95 11.16 -0.71
N TYR A 8 -8.21 9.86 -0.66
CA TYR A 8 -7.48 8.87 -1.46
C TYR A 8 -8.34 8.43 -2.65
N THR A 9 -7.68 7.84 -3.64
CA THR A 9 -8.36 7.41 -4.86
C THR A 9 -9.60 6.57 -4.58
N ASN A 10 -9.49 5.63 -3.65
CA ASN A 10 -10.61 4.76 -3.31
C ASN A 10 -10.39 4.17 -1.93
N TYR A 11 -11.36 3.40 -1.46
CA TYR A 11 -11.29 2.78 -0.15
C TYR A 11 -10.11 1.82 0.00
N PRO A 12 -9.84 0.91 -0.96
CA PRO A 12 -8.69 0.03 -0.82
C PRO A 12 -7.38 0.78 -0.63
N THR A 13 -7.20 1.88 -1.37
CA THR A 13 -5.97 2.67 -1.23
C THR A 13 -5.86 3.26 0.17
N TRP A 14 -6.95 3.84 0.66
CA TRP A 14 -6.96 4.39 2.00
C TRP A 14 -6.71 3.32 3.06
N ARG A 15 -7.38 2.18 2.92
CA ARG A 15 -7.29 1.13 3.93
C ARG A 15 -5.90 0.52 4.01
N VAL A 16 -5.28 0.26 2.86
CA VAL A 16 -3.93 -0.29 2.83
C VAL A 16 -2.96 0.70 3.46
N ASN A 17 -3.14 1.97 3.19
CA ASN A 17 -2.30 2.97 3.82
C ASN A 17 -2.49 3.00 5.33
N ALA A 18 -3.73 2.95 5.79
CA ALA A 18 -4.02 3.04 7.20
C ALA A 18 -3.52 1.83 7.98
N ASP A 19 -3.69 0.64 7.41
CA ASP A 19 -3.42 -0.59 8.14
C ASP A 19 -2.00 -1.12 7.96
N ILE A 20 -1.35 -0.80 6.85
CA ILE A 20 -0.07 -1.42 6.53
C ILE A 20 1.02 -0.38 6.32
N ILE A 21 0.86 0.44 5.29
CA ILE A 21 1.94 1.34 4.87
C ILE A 21 2.21 2.41 5.92
N GLY A 22 1.17 2.91 6.55
CA GLY A 22 1.33 3.94 7.57
C GLY A 22 2.07 3.46 8.80
N GLU A 23 2.19 2.15 8.97
CA GLU A 23 2.90 1.57 10.10
C GLU A 23 4.37 1.31 9.80
N ILE A 24 4.79 1.55 8.56
CA ILE A 24 6.17 1.29 8.15
C ILE A 24 6.95 2.61 8.21
N ASP A 25 8.14 2.54 8.77
CA ASP A 25 9.02 3.70 8.85
C ASP A 25 9.96 3.71 7.65
N PHE A 26 9.74 4.65 6.73
CA PHE A 26 10.57 4.77 5.54
C PHE A 26 11.67 5.83 5.68
N THR A 27 11.81 6.40 6.86
CA THR A 27 12.74 7.54 7.03
C THR A 27 14.19 7.17 6.81
N GLU A 28 14.53 5.89 6.92
CA GLU A 28 15.91 5.45 6.73
C GLU A 28 16.19 5.00 5.30
N CYS A 29 15.22 5.12 4.42
CA CYS A 29 15.44 4.77 3.03
C CYS A 29 16.22 5.85 2.32
N ASP A 30 17.27 5.45 1.62
CA ASP A 30 18.11 6.37 0.87
C ASP A 30 17.66 6.53 -0.57
N TYR A 31 16.58 5.91 -0.94
CA TYR A 31 16.13 5.90 -2.31
C TYR A 31 14.64 6.21 -2.37
N GLU A 32 14.24 6.58 -3.57
CA GLU A 32 12.85 6.93 -3.81
C GLU A 32 11.96 5.70 -3.64
N ILE A 33 10.84 5.89 -2.98
CA ILE A 33 9.86 4.82 -2.80
C ILE A 33 9.04 4.71 -4.08
N THR A 34 8.97 3.52 -4.64
CA THR A 34 8.24 3.30 -5.89
C THR A 34 6.94 2.55 -5.63
N ALA A 35 6.02 2.66 -6.58
CA ALA A 35 4.77 1.92 -6.51
C ALA A 35 5.03 0.42 -6.46
N ASP A 36 5.97 -0.06 -7.27
CA ASP A 36 6.29 -1.49 -7.31
C ASP A 36 6.81 -1.98 -5.97
N TYR A 37 7.64 -1.18 -5.32
CA TYR A 37 8.19 -1.55 -4.04
C TYR A 37 7.08 -1.68 -2.98
N LEU A 38 6.17 -0.71 -2.96
CA LEU A 38 5.04 -0.76 -2.02
C LEU A 38 4.15 -1.95 -2.31
N GLN A 39 3.90 -2.22 -3.57
CA GLN A 39 3.05 -3.34 -3.94
C GLN A 39 3.67 -4.66 -3.46
N GLU A 40 4.98 -4.82 -3.64
CA GLU A 40 5.66 -6.02 -3.16
C GLU A 40 5.52 -6.19 -1.66
N ILE A 41 5.72 -5.11 -0.91
CA ILE A 41 5.59 -5.18 0.54
C ILE A 41 4.19 -5.59 0.95
N VAL A 42 3.20 -4.94 0.38
CA VAL A 42 1.82 -5.18 0.76
C VAL A 42 1.40 -6.60 0.39
N GLU A 43 1.76 -7.04 -0.81
CA GLU A 43 1.40 -8.38 -1.23
C GLU A 43 2.10 -9.43 -0.38
N GLU A 44 3.33 -9.18 0.00
CA GLU A 44 4.03 -10.09 0.87
C GLU A 44 3.30 -10.23 2.21
N ILE A 45 2.91 -9.11 2.78
CA ILE A 45 2.23 -9.12 4.08
C ILE A 45 0.86 -9.77 4.00
N VAL A 46 0.09 -9.42 2.98
CA VAL A 46 -1.31 -9.86 2.91
C VAL A 46 -1.45 -11.26 2.35
N LEU A 47 -0.66 -11.58 1.32
CA LEU A 47 -0.87 -12.82 0.58
C LEU A 47 0.08 -13.94 0.98
N HIS A 48 1.23 -13.60 1.55
CA HIS A 48 2.27 -14.61 1.77
C HIS A 48 2.62 -14.88 3.23
N THR A 49 2.30 -13.97 4.13
CA THR A 49 2.61 -14.21 5.54
C THR A 49 1.53 -15.00 6.25
N GLY A 50 0.37 -15.12 5.65
CA GLY A 50 -0.67 -15.96 6.22
C GLY A 50 -0.31 -17.39 5.97
N VAL A 51 0.36 -17.98 6.92
CA VAL A 51 0.80 -19.36 6.81
C VAL A 51 -0.40 -20.23 6.47
N HIS A 52 -0.28 -21.04 5.44
CA HIS A 52 -1.32 -21.98 5.05
C HIS A 52 -2.56 -21.34 4.47
N ILE A 53 -2.44 -20.15 3.93
CA ILE A 53 -3.57 -19.64 3.17
C ILE A 53 -3.62 -20.45 1.89
N GLU A 54 -4.53 -21.39 1.86
CA GLU A 54 -4.76 -22.13 0.65
C GLU A 54 -5.40 -21.19 -0.35
N ARG A 55 -5.09 -21.41 -1.59
CA ARG A 55 -5.69 -20.60 -2.63
C ARG A 55 -7.17 -20.92 -2.65
N GLY A 56 -7.95 -19.99 -2.18
CA GLY A 56 -9.37 -20.14 -2.11
C GLY A 56 -10.02 -18.80 -2.13
N LEU A 57 -11.25 -18.76 -1.65
CA LEU A 57 -12.06 -17.56 -1.72
C LEU A 57 -11.41 -16.37 -1.02
N ALA A 58 -10.87 -16.58 0.16
CA ALA A 58 -10.26 -15.49 0.91
C ALA A 58 -9.05 -14.92 0.19
N PHE A 59 -8.24 -15.80 -0.40
CA PHE A 59 -7.07 -15.36 -1.16
C PHE A 59 -7.50 -14.55 -2.37
N ASP A 60 -8.52 -15.03 -3.09
CA ASP A 60 -9.01 -14.33 -4.27
C ASP A 60 -9.60 -12.98 -3.92
N TYR A 61 -10.33 -12.89 -2.83
CA TYR A 61 -10.87 -11.62 -2.39
C TYR A 61 -9.75 -10.64 -2.01
N ALA A 62 -8.73 -11.16 -1.32
CA ALA A 62 -7.60 -10.30 -0.95
C ALA A 62 -6.90 -9.76 -2.20
N ARG A 63 -6.67 -10.62 -3.18
CA ARG A 63 -6.03 -10.18 -4.42
C ARG A 63 -6.89 -9.15 -5.15
N SER A 64 -8.18 -9.37 -5.20
CA SER A 64 -9.08 -8.42 -5.85
C SER A 64 -9.07 -7.08 -5.14
N PHE A 65 -9.07 -7.11 -3.82
CA PHE A 65 -9.01 -5.89 -3.04
C PHE A 65 -7.72 -5.12 -3.33
N LEU A 66 -6.59 -5.82 -3.32
CA LEU A 66 -5.30 -5.18 -3.55
C LEU A 66 -5.15 -4.66 -4.98
N ALA A 67 -5.84 -5.29 -5.93
CA ALA A 67 -5.78 -4.84 -7.32
C ALA A 67 -6.34 -3.43 -7.49
N GLU A 68 -7.15 -2.97 -6.55
CA GLU A 68 -7.74 -1.64 -6.61
C GLU A 68 -6.88 -0.57 -5.95
N VAL A 69 -5.79 -0.96 -5.31
CA VAL A 69 -4.94 -0.01 -4.59
C VAL A 69 -4.11 0.82 -5.56
N ASN A 70 -4.12 2.13 -5.35
CA ASN A 70 -3.32 3.04 -6.15
C ASN A 70 -1.97 3.25 -5.49
N TYR A 71 -1.01 2.38 -5.78
CA TYR A 71 0.31 2.45 -5.16
C TYR A 71 1.10 3.66 -5.60
N PHE A 72 0.83 4.20 -6.78
CA PHE A 72 1.48 5.43 -7.22
C PHE A 72 1.13 6.58 -6.31
N GLU A 73 -0.13 6.67 -5.94
CA GLU A 73 -0.57 7.72 -5.03
C GLU A 73 0.15 7.61 -3.68
N LEU A 74 0.22 6.41 -3.15
CA LEU A 74 0.85 6.19 -1.85
C LEU A 74 2.34 6.45 -1.90
N ALA A 75 3.01 6.02 -2.96
CA ALA A 75 4.44 6.26 -3.11
C ALA A 75 4.71 7.75 -3.19
N LYS A 76 3.89 8.48 -3.93
CA LYS A 76 4.06 9.91 -4.06
C LYS A 76 3.93 10.61 -2.71
N LEU A 77 2.94 10.22 -1.93
CA LEU A 77 2.73 10.82 -0.63
C LEU A 77 3.89 10.55 0.32
N ILE A 78 4.42 9.33 0.29
CA ILE A 78 5.56 8.99 1.13
C ILE A 78 6.78 9.81 0.75
N ASN A 79 7.06 9.89 -0.55
CA ASN A 79 8.23 10.62 -1.01
C ASN A 79 8.13 12.11 -0.68
N GLU A 80 6.94 12.67 -0.80
CA GLU A 80 6.73 14.07 -0.45
C GLU A 80 6.97 14.31 1.03
N GLU A 81 6.53 13.38 1.85
CA GLU A 81 6.71 13.49 3.29
C GLU A 81 8.18 13.37 3.68
N LEU A 82 8.88 12.41 3.08
CA LEU A 82 10.31 12.24 3.34
C LEU A 82 11.12 13.45 2.91
N GLU A 83 10.77 14.01 1.76
CA GLU A 83 11.42 15.20 1.25
C GLU A 83 11.24 16.37 2.21
N HIS A 84 10.05 16.47 2.77
CA HIS A 84 9.72 17.53 3.71
C HIS A 84 10.53 17.41 5.00
N GLU A 85 10.71 16.18 5.47
CA GLU A 85 11.42 15.96 6.73
C GLU A 85 12.92 16.14 6.60
N ASN A 86 13.43 16.01 5.40
CA ASN A 86 14.88 16.11 5.17
C ASN A 86 15.36 17.53 4.87
N ARG A 87 14.52 18.50 5.09
CA ARG A 87 14.92 19.88 4.86
C ARG A 87 15.43 20.57 6.11
#